data_16a59123a7089c4b7d72aad719a0c79a
#
_entry.id   16a59123a7089c4b7d72aad719a0c79a
#
_cell.length_a   1.000
_cell.length_b   1.000
_cell.length_c   1.000
_cell.angle_alpha   90.00
_cell.angle_beta   90.00
_cell.angle_gamma   90.00
#
_symmetry.space_group_name_H-M   'P 1'
#
loop_
_entity.id
_entity.type
_entity.pdbx_description
1 polymer ?
#
loop_
_entity_poly.entity_id
_entity_poly.type
_entity_poly.pdbx_seq_one_letter_code
_entity_poly.pdbx_strand_id
1 'polypeptide(L)'
;MSAPYEIMAPAGSRESLAAAIKAGANSVYFGIEALNMRAHSASRFTLADLREIAATCAAAGVKSYLTVNTIIYDEDLALMRTICSAAHEAGISAVIAADVAVLAYCRSIGQEVHLSTQLNISNIEALRFYAAYADVGVLARELNLDQVADIHRHIVEENICGPSGRQVRIEMFCHGALCMAVSGKCYLSLDNLAHSANRGQCLQVCRRGYTVRDRETGVELDIDNKYIMSPKDLKTIGFVDRMARAGVSVFKIEGRARSAEYVHTVVSCYREALAAVADGTFGDEERLAGWDARLASVFNRGFWDGYYLGRRLGEWSEKYGSSATEKKVYVGKGIKYFSRLGVGEFYIEAGELQRGDRLLVIGPTTGALYLTASEIHFDNGPVERALKGQAVSIPVPEKIRPSDKLYKLVPADR
;
A
#
# COMPACT_ATOMS: atom_id res chain seq x y z
N MET A 1 -13.57 21.51 -6.76
CA MET A 1 -13.25 20.61 -7.89
C MET A 1 -12.57 19.39 -7.30
N SER A 2 -12.98 18.16 -7.66
CA SER A 2 -12.25 16.96 -7.23
C SER A 2 -10.84 16.99 -7.82
N ALA A 3 -9.84 16.55 -7.05
CA ALA A 3 -8.47 16.43 -7.54
C ALA A 3 -8.46 15.59 -8.82
N PRO A 4 -7.70 15.97 -9.88
CA PRO A 4 -7.68 15.24 -11.14
C PRO A 4 -7.11 13.83 -11.03
N TYR A 5 -6.40 13.56 -9.94
CA TYR A 5 -5.72 12.29 -9.68
C TYR A 5 -6.26 11.61 -8.42
N GLU A 6 -6.37 10.30 -8.47
CA GLU A 6 -6.78 9.47 -7.35
C GLU A 6 -5.58 8.70 -6.79
N ILE A 7 -5.28 8.87 -5.49
CA ILE A 7 -4.30 8.07 -4.77
C ILE A 7 -5.04 6.95 -4.07
N MET A 8 -4.71 5.72 -4.46
CA MET A 8 -5.26 4.50 -3.89
C MET A 8 -4.28 3.88 -2.91
N ALA A 9 -4.58 3.96 -1.62
CA ALA A 9 -3.74 3.51 -0.54
C ALA A 9 -4.07 2.07 -0.09
N PRO A 10 -3.06 1.27 0.31
CA PRO A 10 -3.29 -0.06 0.86
C PRO A 10 -3.74 0.03 2.34
N ALA A 11 -4.70 -0.80 2.73
CA ALA A 11 -5.09 -0.97 4.12
C ALA A 11 -5.13 -2.47 4.48
N GLY A 12 -4.22 -2.91 5.35
CA GLY A 12 -4.15 -4.28 5.86
C GLY A 12 -4.53 -4.40 7.33
N SER A 13 -4.73 -3.27 8.01
CA SER A 13 -5.16 -3.19 9.41
C SER A 13 -5.91 -1.87 9.66
N ARG A 14 -6.54 -1.75 10.83
CA ARG A 14 -7.23 -0.51 11.24
C ARG A 14 -6.25 0.66 11.33
N GLU A 15 -5.03 0.43 11.84
CA GLU A 15 -3.97 1.43 11.92
C GLU A 15 -3.56 1.95 10.54
N SER A 16 -3.39 1.05 9.57
CA SER A 16 -3.04 1.45 8.19
C SER A 16 -4.21 2.12 7.46
N LEU A 17 -5.46 1.73 7.74
CA LEU A 17 -6.65 2.42 7.24
C LEU A 17 -6.70 3.86 7.76
N ALA A 18 -6.57 4.05 9.09
CA ALA A 18 -6.57 5.37 9.70
C ALA A 18 -5.39 6.23 9.18
N ALA A 19 -4.21 5.63 9.02
CA ALA A 19 -3.03 6.30 8.47
C ALA A 19 -3.24 6.75 7.01
N ALA A 20 -3.86 5.91 6.16
CA ALA A 20 -4.18 6.25 4.78
C ALA A 20 -5.14 7.44 4.68
N ILE A 21 -6.22 7.42 5.46
CA ILE A 21 -7.21 8.50 5.52
C ILE A 21 -6.56 9.81 5.97
N LYS A 22 -5.79 9.79 7.05
CA LYS A 22 -5.11 10.98 7.58
C LYS A 22 -4.06 11.54 6.63
N ALA A 23 -3.36 10.68 5.91
CA ALA A 23 -2.39 11.10 4.89
C ALA A 23 -3.06 11.70 3.64
N GLY A 24 -4.39 11.58 3.52
CA GLY A 24 -5.20 12.16 2.46
C GLY A 24 -5.29 11.30 1.21
N ALA A 25 -5.35 9.99 1.36
CA ALA A 25 -5.72 9.09 0.28
C ALA A 25 -7.13 9.43 -0.25
N ASN A 26 -7.34 9.32 -1.56
CA ASN A 26 -8.66 9.46 -2.19
C ASN A 26 -9.46 8.16 -2.08
N SER A 27 -8.76 7.04 -2.04
CA SER A 27 -9.34 5.72 -1.89
C SER A 27 -8.42 4.79 -1.11
N VAL A 28 -9.00 3.77 -0.50
CA VAL A 28 -8.28 2.69 0.16
C VAL A 28 -8.70 1.36 -0.42
N TYR A 29 -7.75 0.42 -0.57
CA TYR A 29 -8.07 -0.94 -0.93
C TYR A 29 -7.62 -1.92 0.14
N PHE A 30 -8.44 -2.91 0.42
CA PHE A 30 -8.22 -3.88 1.47
C PHE A 30 -8.75 -5.26 1.06
N GLY A 31 -8.43 -6.29 1.83
CA GLY A 31 -8.96 -7.64 1.69
C GLY A 31 -9.48 -8.13 3.03
N ILE A 32 -10.38 -9.08 2.97
CA ILE A 32 -10.82 -9.88 4.12
C ILE A 32 -10.10 -11.22 4.14
N GLU A 33 -10.45 -12.13 5.05
CA GLU A 33 -9.79 -13.42 5.25
C GLU A 33 -9.81 -14.38 4.04
N ALA A 34 -10.62 -14.10 3.00
CA ALA A 34 -10.80 -15.01 1.88
C ALA A 34 -10.73 -14.32 0.51
N LEU A 35 -10.50 -15.12 -0.54
CA LEU A 35 -10.60 -14.78 -1.96
C LEU A 35 -9.80 -13.54 -2.41
N ASN A 36 -8.70 -13.23 -1.75
CA ASN A 36 -7.79 -12.16 -2.19
C ASN A 36 -6.33 -12.57 -2.13
N MET A 37 -5.49 -11.90 -2.92
CA MET A 37 -4.07 -12.22 -3.11
C MET A 37 -3.19 -12.09 -1.86
N ARG A 38 -3.73 -11.63 -0.73
CA ARG A 38 -3.06 -11.47 0.55
C ARG A 38 -3.83 -12.08 1.73
N ALA A 39 -4.79 -12.96 1.47
CA ALA A 39 -5.64 -13.56 2.49
C ALA A 39 -4.84 -14.17 3.65
N HIS A 40 -3.73 -14.84 3.38
CA HIS A 40 -2.88 -15.49 4.38
C HIS A 40 -1.77 -14.60 4.97
N SER A 41 -1.53 -13.40 4.45
CA SER A 41 -0.36 -12.61 4.85
C SER A 41 -0.67 -11.23 5.44
N ALA A 42 -1.83 -10.66 5.16
CA ALA A 42 -2.10 -9.27 5.51
C ALA A 42 -3.57 -8.95 5.84
N SER A 43 -4.49 -9.89 5.72
CA SER A 43 -5.89 -9.60 5.98
C SER A 43 -6.21 -9.75 7.47
N ARG A 44 -6.43 -8.62 8.13
CA ARG A 44 -6.91 -8.54 9.52
C ARG A 44 -8.39 -8.14 9.58
N PHE A 45 -9.02 -7.96 8.44
CA PHE A 45 -10.43 -7.63 8.33
C PHE A 45 -11.24 -8.88 8.00
N THR A 46 -12.48 -8.90 8.49
CA THR A 46 -13.44 -9.95 8.28
C THR A 46 -14.65 -9.43 7.49
N LEU A 47 -15.55 -10.31 7.09
CA LEU A 47 -16.80 -9.92 6.45
C LEU A 47 -17.65 -8.98 7.33
N ALA A 48 -17.58 -9.15 8.65
CA ALA A 48 -18.31 -8.30 9.60
C ALA A 48 -17.82 -6.85 9.66
N ASP A 49 -16.55 -6.61 9.29
CA ASP A 49 -15.93 -5.28 9.33
C ASP A 49 -16.36 -4.38 8.14
N LEU A 50 -16.96 -4.93 7.07
CA LEU A 50 -17.23 -4.20 5.83
C LEU A 50 -18.04 -2.92 6.04
N ARG A 51 -19.10 -2.98 6.86
CA ARG A 51 -19.97 -1.81 7.14
C ARG A 51 -19.21 -0.72 7.88
N GLU A 52 -18.40 -1.09 8.87
CA GLU A 52 -17.59 -0.13 9.63
C GLU A 52 -16.55 0.54 8.73
N ILE A 53 -15.86 -0.25 7.88
CA ILE A 53 -14.86 0.28 6.94
C ILE A 53 -15.50 1.23 5.94
N ALA A 54 -16.64 0.83 5.33
CA ALA A 54 -17.36 1.67 4.39
C ALA A 54 -17.81 2.99 5.03
N ALA A 55 -18.40 2.92 6.23
CA ALA A 55 -18.84 4.11 6.97
C ALA A 55 -17.67 5.02 7.36
N THR A 56 -16.56 4.45 7.83
CA THR A 56 -15.34 5.20 8.18
C THR A 56 -14.77 5.94 6.97
N CYS A 57 -14.68 5.25 5.84
CA CYS A 57 -14.20 5.84 4.59
C CYS A 57 -15.15 6.94 4.10
N ALA A 58 -16.46 6.68 4.06
CA ALA A 58 -17.46 7.62 3.61
C ALA A 58 -17.49 8.91 4.48
N ALA A 59 -17.38 8.78 5.80
CA ALA A 59 -17.29 9.91 6.72
C ALA A 59 -16.06 10.81 6.47
N ALA A 60 -14.99 10.23 5.91
CA ALA A 60 -13.78 10.95 5.52
C ALA A 60 -13.76 11.41 4.04
N GLY A 61 -14.81 11.11 3.27
CA GLY A 61 -14.84 11.39 1.83
C GLY A 61 -13.87 10.51 1.01
N VAL A 62 -13.49 9.35 1.54
CA VAL A 62 -12.57 8.40 0.94
C VAL A 62 -13.35 7.21 0.38
N LYS A 63 -13.02 6.75 -0.83
CA LYS A 63 -13.63 5.54 -1.41
C LYS A 63 -13.03 4.28 -0.80
N SER A 64 -13.83 3.23 -0.68
CA SER A 64 -13.41 1.92 -0.16
C SER A 64 -13.49 0.85 -1.25
N TYR A 65 -12.40 0.08 -1.44
CA TYR A 65 -12.33 -0.97 -2.47
C TYR A 65 -11.97 -2.31 -1.85
N LEU A 66 -12.85 -3.30 -2.02
CA LEU A 66 -12.62 -4.66 -1.54
C LEU A 66 -11.93 -5.51 -2.61
N THR A 67 -10.83 -6.18 -2.27
CA THR A 67 -10.18 -7.11 -3.18
C THR A 67 -10.82 -8.49 -3.13
N VAL A 68 -11.34 -8.96 -4.28
CA VAL A 68 -11.80 -10.33 -4.56
C VAL A 68 -11.11 -10.77 -5.84
N ASN A 69 -9.79 -10.88 -5.80
CA ASN A 69 -8.93 -10.92 -6.97
C ASN A 69 -8.06 -12.19 -7.10
N THR A 70 -8.45 -13.25 -6.42
CA THR A 70 -7.91 -14.61 -6.67
C THR A 70 -8.63 -15.27 -7.84
N ILE A 71 -8.08 -16.37 -8.34
CA ILE A 71 -8.82 -17.30 -9.19
C ILE A 71 -9.92 -17.97 -8.36
N ILE A 72 -11.11 -18.09 -8.92
CA ILE A 72 -12.29 -18.69 -8.29
C ILE A 72 -12.50 -20.11 -8.84
N TYR A 73 -12.64 -21.07 -7.94
CA TYR A 73 -13.03 -22.43 -8.30
C TYR A 73 -14.53 -22.61 -8.06
N ASP A 74 -15.14 -23.67 -8.62
CA ASP A 74 -16.57 -23.91 -8.47
C ASP A 74 -17.01 -24.00 -7.00
N GLU A 75 -16.17 -24.56 -6.14
CA GLU A 75 -16.39 -24.63 -4.69
C GLU A 75 -16.42 -23.26 -3.99
N ASP A 76 -15.77 -22.23 -4.58
CA ASP A 76 -15.73 -20.88 -4.02
C ASP A 76 -16.94 -20.01 -4.45
N LEU A 77 -17.70 -20.41 -5.45
CA LEU A 77 -18.74 -19.58 -6.06
C LEU A 77 -19.78 -19.08 -5.04
N ALA A 78 -20.17 -19.93 -4.10
CA ALA A 78 -21.14 -19.53 -3.06
C ALA A 78 -20.56 -18.48 -2.13
N LEU A 79 -19.32 -18.67 -1.66
CA LEU A 79 -18.59 -17.72 -0.81
C LEU A 79 -18.34 -16.42 -1.56
N MET A 80 -17.92 -16.48 -2.82
CA MET A 80 -17.69 -15.31 -3.67
C MET A 80 -18.93 -14.44 -3.79
N ARG A 81 -20.10 -15.04 -4.07
CA ARG A 81 -21.37 -14.33 -4.13
C ARG A 81 -21.73 -13.68 -2.80
N THR A 82 -21.56 -14.41 -1.68
CA THR A 82 -21.78 -13.87 -0.33
C THR A 82 -20.94 -12.65 -0.06
N ILE A 83 -19.64 -12.70 -0.39
CA ILE A 83 -18.69 -11.59 -0.17
C ILE A 83 -19.07 -10.37 -1.05
N CYS A 84 -19.36 -10.58 -2.34
CA CYS A 84 -19.71 -9.49 -3.25
C CYS A 84 -21.06 -8.84 -2.87
N SER A 85 -22.07 -9.64 -2.48
CA SER A 85 -23.35 -9.10 -1.99
C SER A 85 -23.18 -8.30 -0.71
N ALA A 86 -22.42 -8.84 0.27
CA ALA A 86 -22.15 -8.12 1.52
C ALA A 86 -21.36 -6.81 1.29
N ALA A 87 -20.43 -6.78 0.32
CA ALA A 87 -19.74 -5.56 -0.07
C ALA A 87 -20.72 -4.52 -0.64
N HIS A 88 -21.61 -4.93 -1.53
CA HIS A 88 -22.66 -4.08 -2.11
C HIS A 88 -23.59 -3.52 -1.02
N GLU A 89 -24.10 -4.37 -0.16
CA GLU A 89 -24.99 -3.99 0.95
C GLU A 89 -24.33 -3.09 1.98
N ALA A 90 -23.01 -3.26 2.20
CA ALA A 90 -22.23 -2.42 3.10
C ALA A 90 -21.91 -1.04 2.52
N GLY A 91 -22.14 -0.81 1.23
CA GLY A 91 -21.81 0.45 0.55
C GLY A 91 -20.32 0.57 0.20
N ILE A 92 -19.63 -0.57 0.00
CA ILE A 92 -18.27 -0.57 -0.55
C ILE A 92 -18.28 0.01 -1.95
N SER A 93 -17.40 0.97 -2.23
CA SER A 93 -17.42 1.75 -3.46
C SER A 93 -17.17 0.90 -4.71
N ALA A 94 -16.22 -0.04 -4.66
CA ALA A 94 -15.97 -0.98 -5.76
C ALA A 94 -15.34 -2.29 -5.26
N VAL A 95 -15.41 -3.33 -6.10
CA VAL A 95 -14.70 -4.60 -5.93
C VAL A 95 -13.54 -4.67 -6.92
N ILE A 96 -12.33 -4.97 -6.45
CA ILE A 96 -11.16 -5.21 -7.31
C ILE A 96 -11.12 -6.69 -7.67
N ALA A 97 -11.32 -7.03 -8.93
CA ALA A 97 -11.52 -8.40 -9.41
C ALA A 97 -10.60 -8.77 -10.59
N ALA A 98 -10.32 -10.07 -10.71
CA ALA A 98 -9.59 -10.65 -11.84
C ALA A 98 -10.32 -11.83 -12.48
N ASP A 99 -11.17 -12.51 -11.73
CA ASP A 99 -11.90 -13.69 -12.22
C ASP A 99 -13.22 -13.28 -12.88
N VAL A 100 -13.54 -13.89 -14.01
CA VAL A 100 -14.75 -13.58 -14.79
C VAL A 100 -16.02 -13.86 -13.97
N ALA A 101 -16.03 -14.85 -13.07
CA ALA A 101 -17.19 -15.13 -12.21
C ALA A 101 -17.47 -13.93 -11.28
N VAL A 102 -16.42 -13.30 -10.74
CA VAL A 102 -16.56 -12.09 -9.89
C VAL A 102 -17.05 -10.90 -10.73
N LEU A 103 -16.44 -10.69 -11.92
CA LEU A 103 -16.82 -9.59 -12.83
C LEU A 103 -18.30 -9.68 -13.21
N ALA A 104 -18.73 -10.87 -13.66
CA ALA A 104 -20.11 -11.11 -14.09
C ALA A 104 -21.11 -10.95 -12.92
N TYR A 105 -20.78 -11.48 -11.75
CA TYR A 105 -21.66 -11.39 -10.59
C TYR A 105 -21.79 -9.95 -10.08
N CYS A 106 -20.67 -9.23 -9.91
CA CYS A 106 -20.69 -7.83 -9.50
C CYS A 106 -21.55 -6.98 -10.45
N ARG A 107 -21.38 -7.19 -11.77
CA ARG A 107 -22.22 -6.51 -12.78
C ARG A 107 -23.70 -6.81 -12.59
N SER A 108 -24.06 -8.08 -12.30
CA SER A 108 -25.46 -8.49 -12.15
C SER A 108 -26.18 -7.86 -10.95
N ILE A 109 -25.41 -7.49 -9.90
CA ILE A 109 -25.93 -6.83 -8.69
C ILE A 109 -25.68 -5.31 -8.68
N GLY A 110 -25.14 -4.73 -9.75
CA GLY A 110 -24.86 -3.30 -9.84
C GLY A 110 -23.67 -2.81 -9.00
N GLN A 111 -22.75 -3.72 -8.60
CA GLN A 111 -21.53 -3.37 -7.88
C GLN A 111 -20.46 -2.89 -8.84
N GLU A 112 -19.90 -1.70 -8.60
CA GLU A 112 -18.75 -1.18 -9.39
C GLU A 112 -17.54 -2.11 -9.27
N VAL A 113 -16.82 -2.28 -10.37
CA VAL A 113 -15.63 -3.14 -10.45
C VAL A 113 -14.43 -2.35 -10.96
N HIS A 114 -13.28 -2.59 -10.34
CA HIS A 114 -11.95 -2.25 -10.86
C HIS A 114 -11.24 -3.53 -11.32
N LEU A 115 -10.67 -3.52 -12.50
CA LEU A 115 -9.91 -4.66 -13.03
C LEU A 115 -8.59 -4.79 -12.27
N SER A 116 -8.29 -5.99 -11.82
CA SER A 116 -7.06 -6.24 -11.06
C SER A 116 -5.86 -6.45 -11.97
N THR A 117 -4.65 -6.17 -11.46
CA THR A 117 -3.38 -6.39 -12.17
C THR A 117 -3.16 -7.84 -12.63
N GLN A 118 -3.83 -8.82 -12.01
CA GLN A 118 -3.74 -10.22 -12.41
C GLN A 118 -4.32 -10.52 -13.81
N LEU A 119 -5.12 -9.60 -14.36
CA LEU A 119 -5.59 -9.69 -15.74
C LEU A 119 -4.50 -9.37 -16.78
N ASN A 120 -3.41 -8.72 -16.35
CA ASN A 120 -2.28 -8.33 -17.21
C ASN A 120 -2.69 -7.59 -18.49
N ILE A 121 -3.57 -6.60 -18.35
CA ILE A 121 -4.02 -5.79 -19.48
C ILE A 121 -2.83 -5.02 -20.04
N SER A 122 -2.43 -5.36 -21.26
CA SER A 122 -1.22 -4.83 -21.91
C SER A 122 -1.45 -4.25 -23.31
N ASN A 123 -2.69 -4.20 -23.75
CA ASN A 123 -3.08 -3.61 -25.02
C ASN A 123 -4.54 -3.14 -25.01
N ILE A 124 -4.89 -2.36 -26.02
CA ILE A 124 -6.23 -1.74 -26.10
C ILE A 124 -7.35 -2.75 -26.30
N GLU A 125 -7.12 -3.86 -27.01
CA GLU A 125 -8.15 -4.87 -27.26
C GLU A 125 -8.56 -5.58 -25.96
N ALA A 126 -7.57 -5.92 -25.13
CA ALA A 126 -7.85 -6.48 -23.80
C ALA A 126 -8.63 -5.46 -22.94
N LEU A 127 -8.23 -4.18 -22.94
CA LEU A 127 -8.96 -3.15 -22.19
C LEU A 127 -10.39 -2.99 -22.71
N ARG A 128 -10.60 -2.93 -24.03
CA ARG A 128 -11.94 -2.82 -24.66
C ARG A 128 -12.84 -3.98 -24.28
N PHE A 129 -12.31 -5.20 -24.26
CA PHE A 129 -13.07 -6.37 -23.82
C PHE A 129 -13.54 -6.23 -22.36
N TYR A 130 -12.63 -5.85 -21.47
CA TYR A 130 -12.94 -5.73 -20.05
C TYR A 130 -13.71 -4.45 -19.68
N ALA A 131 -13.72 -3.43 -20.51
CA ALA A 131 -14.50 -2.20 -20.32
C ALA A 131 -16.01 -2.50 -20.18
N ALA A 132 -16.49 -3.62 -20.74
CA ALA A 132 -17.87 -4.07 -20.53
C ALA A 132 -18.19 -4.36 -19.04
N TYR A 133 -17.21 -4.54 -18.18
CA TYR A 133 -17.38 -4.94 -16.78
C TYR A 133 -16.89 -3.91 -15.77
N ALA A 134 -16.06 -2.96 -16.15
CA ALA A 134 -15.38 -2.10 -15.20
C ALA A 134 -15.11 -0.69 -15.72
N ASP A 135 -15.12 0.28 -14.81
CA ASP A 135 -14.82 1.69 -15.08
C ASP A 135 -13.35 2.06 -14.87
N VAL A 136 -12.56 1.16 -14.27
CA VAL A 136 -11.13 1.35 -14.00
C VAL A 136 -10.37 0.10 -14.37
N GLY A 137 -9.33 0.26 -15.20
CA GLY A 137 -8.44 -0.82 -15.62
C GLY A 137 -7.02 -0.65 -15.08
N VAL A 138 -6.51 -1.67 -14.34
CA VAL A 138 -5.09 -1.72 -13.96
C VAL A 138 -4.30 -2.29 -15.12
N LEU A 139 -3.39 -1.49 -15.68
CA LEU A 139 -2.50 -1.95 -16.73
C LEU A 139 -1.35 -2.81 -16.18
N ALA A 140 -0.80 -3.65 -17.05
CA ALA A 140 0.34 -4.50 -16.75
C ALA A 140 1.55 -3.66 -16.34
N ARG A 141 2.32 -4.14 -15.36
CA ARG A 141 3.48 -3.43 -14.80
C ARG A 141 4.69 -3.43 -15.75
N GLU A 142 4.66 -4.28 -16.75
CA GLU A 142 5.70 -4.45 -17.76
C GLU A 142 5.64 -3.42 -18.88
N LEU A 143 4.55 -2.65 -18.97
CA LEU A 143 4.39 -1.58 -19.95
C LEU A 143 5.27 -0.38 -19.65
N ASN A 144 5.83 0.23 -20.67
CA ASN A 144 6.42 1.56 -20.57
C ASN A 144 5.36 2.66 -20.74
N LEU A 145 5.71 3.90 -20.38
CA LEU A 145 4.76 5.01 -20.39
C LEU A 145 4.29 5.41 -21.81
N ASP A 146 5.07 5.14 -22.85
CA ASP A 146 4.64 5.39 -24.24
C ASP A 146 3.50 4.43 -24.62
N GLN A 147 3.62 3.14 -24.25
CA GLN A 147 2.55 2.16 -24.46
C GLN A 147 1.29 2.50 -23.65
N VAL A 148 1.46 3.03 -22.43
CA VAL A 148 0.33 3.52 -21.62
C VAL A 148 -0.36 4.70 -22.28
N ALA A 149 0.42 5.67 -22.80
CA ALA A 149 -0.10 6.83 -23.52
C ALA A 149 -0.88 6.43 -24.79
N ASP A 150 -0.39 5.42 -25.52
CA ASP A 150 -1.10 4.88 -26.68
C ASP A 150 -2.45 4.26 -26.31
N ILE A 151 -2.49 3.47 -25.22
CA ILE A 151 -3.75 2.91 -24.72
C ILE A 151 -4.71 4.04 -24.31
N HIS A 152 -4.22 5.07 -23.60
CA HIS A 152 -5.03 6.21 -23.19
C HIS A 152 -5.57 6.98 -24.41
N ARG A 153 -4.75 7.19 -25.43
CA ARG A 153 -5.18 7.86 -26.66
C ARG A 153 -6.37 7.12 -27.31
N HIS A 154 -6.30 5.80 -27.41
CA HIS A 154 -7.41 4.99 -27.94
C HIS A 154 -8.67 5.08 -27.07
N ILE A 155 -8.53 5.09 -25.73
CA ILE A 155 -9.70 5.30 -24.83
C ILE A 155 -10.42 6.59 -25.17
N VAL A 156 -9.67 7.67 -25.40
CA VAL A 156 -10.23 9.00 -25.67
C VAL A 156 -10.80 9.08 -27.10
N GLU A 157 -10.03 8.68 -28.13
CA GLU A 157 -10.42 8.77 -29.53
C GLU A 157 -11.64 7.92 -29.87
N GLU A 158 -11.72 6.72 -29.30
CA GLU A 158 -12.80 5.75 -29.54
C GLU A 158 -13.92 5.83 -28.49
N ASN A 159 -13.78 6.73 -27.51
CA ASN A 159 -14.73 6.91 -26.39
C ASN A 159 -15.06 5.58 -25.69
N ILE A 160 -14.02 4.83 -25.29
CA ILE A 160 -14.21 3.52 -24.63
C ILE A 160 -14.71 3.76 -23.21
N CYS A 161 -15.97 3.41 -22.96
CA CYS A 161 -16.67 3.63 -21.71
C CYS A 161 -16.86 2.33 -20.92
N GLY A 162 -16.83 2.45 -19.60
CA GLY A 162 -17.25 1.38 -18.67
C GLY A 162 -18.76 1.36 -18.44
N PRO A 163 -19.22 0.50 -17.50
CA PRO A 163 -20.64 0.35 -17.17
C PRO A 163 -21.33 1.64 -16.69
N SER A 164 -20.59 2.60 -16.13
CA SER A 164 -21.12 3.90 -15.71
C SER A 164 -21.41 4.86 -16.88
N GLY A 165 -21.05 4.50 -18.10
CA GLY A 165 -21.11 5.38 -19.29
C GLY A 165 -19.97 6.41 -19.34
N ARG A 166 -19.04 6.41 -18.41
CA ARG A 166 -17.84 7.26 -18.43
C ARG A 166 -16.66 6.52 -19.07
N GLN A 167 -15.74 7.26 -19.65
CA GLN A 167 -14.50 6.68 -20.18
C GLN A 167 -13.75 5.90 -19.10
N VAL A 168 -13.19 4.75 -19.48
CA VAL A 168 -12.42 3.90 -18.59
C VAL A 168 -11.17 4.64 -18.13
N ARG A 169 -10.92 4.62 -16.83
CA ARG A 169 -9.78 5.24 -16.19
C ARG A 169 -8.61 4.25 -16.10
N ILE A 170 -7.41 4.75 -16.32
CA ILE A 170 -6.18 3.95 -16.18
C ILE A 170 -5.68 4.03 -14.75
N GLU A 171 -5.49 2.85 -14.14
CA GLU A 171 -4.83 2.66 -12.85
C GLU A 171 -3.45 2.02 -13.08
N MET A 172 -2.42 2.57 -12.42
CA MET A 172 -1.08 1.98 -12.39
C MET A 172 -0.49 2.02 -10.98
N PHE A 173 0.36 1.03 -10.68
CA PHE A 173 1.15 1.10 -9.46
C PHE A 173 2.18 2.22 -9.55
N CYS A 174 2.29 3.02 -8.49
CA CYS A 174 3.27 4.10 -8.42
C CYS A 174 4.36 3.83 -7.36
N HIS A 175 4.11 2.96 -6.38
CA HIS A 175 5.08 2.68 -5.32
C HIS A 175 4.92 1.28 -4.73
N GLY A 176 6.05 0.71 -4.27
CA GLY A 176 6.10 -0.47 -3.43
C GLY A 176 6.53 -1.74 -4.14
N ALA A 177 6.30 -2.88 -3.49
CA ALA A 177 6.86 -4.15 -3.90
C ALA A 177 6.47 -4.58 -5.32
N LEU A 178 7.45 -4.91 -6.15
CA LEU A 178 7.26 -5.60 -7.42
C LEU A 178 7.32 -7.12 -7.23
N CYS A 179 6.56 -7.82 -8.07
CA CYS A 179 6.64 -9.28 -8.18
C CYS A 179 7.74 -9.64 -9.19
N MET A 180 8.49 -10.71 -8.92
CA MET A 180 9.43 -11.29 -9.87
C MET A 180 8.73 -11.90 -11.08
N ALA A 181 7.55 -12.48 -10.87
CA ALA A 181 6.75 -13.11 -11.89
C ALA A 181 5.63 -12.18 -12.37
N VAL A 182 5.06 -12.48 -13.52
CA VAL A 182 3.78 -11.90 -13.97
C VAL A 182 2.76 -12.05 -12.84
N SER A 183 2.07 -10.96 -12.51
CA SER A 183 1.21 -10.88 -11.33
C SER A 183 0.20 -12.02 -11.24
N GLY A 184 0.25 -12.78 -10.12
CA GLY A 184 -0.64 -13.91 -9.86
C GLY A 184 -0.27 -15.22 -10.57
N LYS A 185 0.75 -15.26 -11.45
CA LYS A 185 1.11 -16.43 -12.27
C LYS A 185 2.46 -17.05 -11.87
N CYS A 186 2.69 -17.20 -10.55
CA CYS A 186 3.92 -17.74 -10.02
C CYS A 186 3.70 -19.12 -9.38
N TYR A 187 4.52 -20.12 -9.77
CA TYR A 187 4.47 -21.48 -9.25
C TYR A 187 5.43 -21.75 -8.09
N LEU A 188 6.32 -20.81 -7.72
CA LEU A 188 7.36 -21.07 -6.72
C LEU A 188 6.81 -21.55 -5.36
N SER A 189 5.72 -20.97 -4.88
CA SER A 189 5.10 -21.42 -3.63
C SER A 189 4.27 -22.69 -3.80
N LEU A 190 3.69 -22.91 -4.98
CA LEU A 190 2.87 -24.08 -5.26
C LEU A 190 3.73 -25.33 -5.40
N ASP A 191 4.77 -25.26 -6.22
CA ASP A 191 5.67 -26.40 -6.52
C ASP A 191 6.41 -26.88 -5.27
N ASN A 192 6.95 -25.95 -4.49
CA ASN A 192 7.77 -26.29 -3.33
C ASN A 192 6.98 -26.56 -2.03
N LEU A 193 5.79 -25.95 -1.87
CA LEU A 193 5.12 -25.87 -0.57
C LEU A 193 3.61 -26.09 -0.66
N ALA A 194 3.08 -26.49 -1.83
CA ALA A 194 1.65 -26.67 -2.08
C ALA A 194 0.77 -25.43 -1.78
N HIS A 195 1.34 -24.23 -1.93
CA HIS A 195 0.66 -22.95 -1.66
C HIS A 195 0.53 -22.13 -2.95
N SER A 196 -0.66 -22.08 -3.53
CA SER A 196 -0.90 -21.41 -4.81
C SER A 196 -0.89 -19.87 -4.66
N ALA A 197 0.01 -19.20 -5.38
CA ALA A 197 0.10 -17.74 -5.37
C ALA A 197 -1.17 -17.08 -5.93
N ASN A 198 -1.80 -17.62 -6.96
CA ASN A 198 -3.02 -17.07 -7.56
C ASN A 198 -4.29 -17.32 -6.71
N ARG A 199 -4.15 -18.17 -5.67
CA ARG A 199 -5.16 -18.40 -4.63
C ARG A 199 -4.91 -17.62 -3.34
N GLY A 200 -4.02 -16.62 -3.37
CA GLY A 200 -3.70 -15.76 -2.23
C GLY A 200 -2.70 -16.34 -1.23
N GLN A 201 -2.04 -17.46 -1.56
CA GLN A 201 -1.17 -18.21 -0.66
C GLN A 201 0.32 -18.04 -0.97
N CYS A 202 0.72 -16.91 -1.56
CA CYS A 202 2.12 -16.63 -1.87
C CYS A 202 2.98 -16.50 -0.61
N LEU A 203 3.93 -17.41 -0.40
CA LEU A 203 4.86 -17.41 0.73
C LEU A 203 6.14 -16.60 0.50
N GLN A 204 6.21 -15.87 -0.61
CA GLN A 204 7.34 -15.01 -1.00
C GLN A 204 8.70 -15.74 -0.96
N VAL A 205 8.74 -17.00 -1.37
CA VAL A 205 9.99 -17.80 -1.41
C VAL A 205 11.06 -17.16 -2.30
N CYS A 206 10.67 -16.39 -3.31
CA CYS A 206 11.60 -15.61 -4.14
C CYS A 206 12.43 -14.56 -3.36
N ARG A 207 12.11 -14.34 -2.08
CA ARG A 207 12.80 -13.38 -1.22
C ARG A 207 13.67 -14.04 -0.15
N ARG A 208 13.89 -15.34 -0.25
CA ARG A 208 14.79 -16.12 0.61
C ARG A 208 16.18 -16.17 -0.01
N GLY A 209 17.21 -16.44 0.81
CA GLY A 209 18.54 -16.85 0.32
C GLY A 209 18.49 -18.28 -0.24
N TYR A 210 19.34 -18.57 -1.22
CA TYR A 210 19.48 -19.88 -1.83
C TYR A 210 20.95 -20.23 -2.04
N THR A 211 21.30 -21.51 -1.90
CA THR A 211 22.57 -22.06 -2.37
C THR A 211 22.31 -22.84 -3.64
N VAL A 212 22.96 -22.48 -4.73
CA VAL A 212 22.94 -23.22 -6.00
C VAL A 212 24.21 -24.04 -6.08
N ARG A 213 24.06 -25.35 -6.25
CA ARG A 213 25.18 -26.28 -6.42
C ARG A 213 25.22 -26.81 -7.84
N ASP A 214 26.36 -26.66 -8.49
CA ASP A 214 26.65 -27.33 -9.74
C ASP A 214 26.82 -28.85 -9.47
N ARG A 215 26.01 -29.67 -10.14
CA ARG A 215 26.00 -31.11 -9.91
C ARG A 215 27.21 -31.86 -10.51
N GLU A 216 27.85 -31.26 -11.51
CA GLU A 216 29.01 -31.88 -12.19
C GLU A 216 30.30 -31.54 -11.47
N THR A 217 30.47 -30.25 -11.11
CA THR A 217 31.71 -29.73 -10.49
C THR A 217 31.65 -29.71 -8.97
N GLY A 218 30.46 -29.75 -8.37
CA GLY A 218 30.23 -29.60 -6.93
C GLY A 218 30.43 -28.18 -6.41
N VAL A 219 30.69 -27.20 -7.29
CA VAL A 219 30.82 -25.80 -6.91
C VAL A 219 29.51 -25.28 -6.36
N GLU A 220 29.55 -24.63 -5.21
CA GLU A 220 28.42 -23.99 -4.56
C GLU A 220 28.49 -22.48 -4.73
N LEU A 221 27.34 -21.85 -5.04
CA LEU A 221 27.16 -20.42 -5.14
C LEU A 221 26.06 -20.00 -4.18
N ASP A 222 26.39 -19.24 -3.16
CA ASP A 222 25.40 -18.65 -2.28
C ASP A 222 24.74 -17.45 -2.95
N ILE A 223 23.41 -17.52 -3.05
CA ILE A 223 22.56 -16.47 -3.61
C ILE A 223 21.81 -15.81 -2.46
N ASP A 224 22.46 -14.83 -1.86
CA ASP A 224 21.90 -13.99 -0.82
C ASP A 224 20.97 -12.93 -1.41
N ASN A 225 19.78 -13.32 -1.88
CA ASN A 225 18.75 -12.41 -2.43
C ASN A 225 19.21 -11.44 -3.54
N LYS A 226 20.53 -11.35 -3.79
CA LYS A 226 21.14 -10.24 -4.50
C LYS A 226 20.86 -10.20 -6.00
N TYR A 227 20.60 -11.36 -6.65
CA TYR A 227 20.80 -11.37 -8.11
C TYR A 227 19.73 -12.13 -8.92
N ILE A 228 18.80 -12.86 -8.33
CA ILE A 228 17.96 -13.75 -9.14
C ILE A 228 16.45 -13.55 -8.93
N MET A 229 15.94 -13.23 -7.72
CA MET A 229 14.51 -13.36 -7.47
C MET A 229 13.86 -12.25 -6.63
N SER A 230 14.60 -11.34 -6.00
CA SER A 230 14.04 -10.29 -5.15
C SER A 230 14.16 -8.91 -5.80
N PRO A 231 13.20 -8.48 -6.64
CA PRO A 231 13.28 -7.16 -7.25
C PRO A 231 13.22 -6.05 -6.19
N LYS A 232 13.90 -4.94 -6.47
CA LYS A 232 13.76 -3.69 -5.73
C LYS A 232 12.31 -3.21 -5.75
N ASP A 233 11.95 -2.34 -4.85
CA ASP A 233 10.61 -1.76 -4.80
C ASP A 233 10.48 -0.65 -5.87
N LEU A 234 9.32 -0.58 -6.52
CA LEU A 234 8.97 0.47 -7.47
C LEU A 234 8.92 1.83 -6.76
N LYS A 235 9.52 2.85 -7.35
CA LYS A 235 9.41 4.24 -6.92
C LYS A 235 9.32 5.16 -8.14
N THR A 236 8.17 5.81 -8.31
CA THR A 236 7.90 6.66 -9.48
C THR A 236 7.84 8.14 -9.15
N ILE A 237 8.11 8.53 -7.91
CA ILE A 237 7.89 9.91 -7.45
C ILE A 237 8.67 10.94 -8.27
N GLY A 238 9.86 10.60 -8.75
CA GLY A 238 10.69 11.47 -9.58
C GLY A 238 10.19 11.68 -11.01
N PHE A 239 9.17 10.92 -11.46
CA PHE A 239 8.58 11.04 -12.80
C PHE A 239 7.06 10.80 -12.80
N VAL A 240 6.41 11.06 -11.67
CA VAL A 240 4.95 10.88 -11.53
C VAL A 240 4.16 11.78 -12.48
N ASP A 241 4.71 12.93 -12.84
CA ASP A 241 4.19 13.83 -13.87
C ASP A 241 4.13 13.18 -15.26
N ARG A 242 5.13 12.35 -15.60
CA ARG A 242 5.14 11.60 -16.87
C ARG A 242 4.04 10.53 -16.88
N MET A 243 3.79 9.88 -15.74
CA MET A 243 2.66 8.95 -15.61
C MET A 243 1.33 9.67 -15.82
N ALA A 244 1.16 10.84 -15.18
CA ALA A 244 -0.04 11.67 -15.33
C ALA A 244 -0.25 12.09 -16.80
N ARG A 245 0.81 12.54 -17.49
CA ARG A 245 0.76 12.87 -18.92
C ARG A 245 0.45 11.69 -19.83
N ALA A 246 0.86 10.48 -19.45
CA ALA A 246 0.52 9.24 -20.14
C ALA A 246 -0.94 8.79 -19.93
N GLY A 247 -1.75 9.55 -19.17
CA GLY A 247 -3.17 9.28 -18.95
C GLY A 247 -3.48 8.47 -17.69
N VAL A 248 -2.48 8.20 -16.82
CA VAL A 248 -2.75 7.56 -15.53
C VAL A 248 -3.53 8.52 -14.64
N SER A 249 -4.68 8.08 -14.17
CA SER A 249 -5.55 8.88 -13.30
C SER A 249 -5.75 8.26 -11.91
N VAL A 250 -5.41 6.97 -11.72
CA VAL A 250 -5.44 6.27 -10.43
C VAL A 250 -4.04 5.75 -10.11
N PHE A 251 -3.44 6.29 -9.06
CA PHE A 251 -2.08 5.99 -8.61
C PHE A 251 -2.13 5.04 -7.43
N LYS A 252 -1.80 3.78 -7.65
CA LYS A 252 -1.91 2.73 -6.64
C LYS A 252 -0.60 2.49 -5.91
N ILE A 253 -0.68 2.47 -4.60
CA ILE A 253 0.44 2.13 -3.72
C ILE A 253 0.33 0.66 -3.30
N GLU A 254 1.37 -0.15 -3.53
CA GLU A 254 1.44 -1.52 -3.00
C GLU A 254 1.92 -1.50 -1.55
N GLY A 255 1.24 -2.27 -0.68
CA GLY A 255 1.65 -2.31 0.71
C GLY A 255 0.63 -2.80 1.72
N ARG A 256 -0.33 -3.68 1.40
CA ARG A 256 -1.30 -4.20 2.38
C ARG A 256 -0.67 -4.88 3.59
N ALA A 257 0.51 -5.48 3.43
CA ALA A 257 1.27 -6.07 4.53
C ALA A 257 2.21 -5.06 5.23
N ARG A 258 2.15 -3.79 4.89
CA ARG A 258 2.99 -2.74 5.47
C ARG A 258 2.33 -2.10 6.68
N SER A 259 3.17 -1.53 7.53
CA SER A 259 2.76 -0.83 8.76
C SER A 259 2.16 0.56 8.47
N ALA A 260 1.51 1.13 9.47
CA ALA A 260 0.80 2.41 9.35
C ALA A 260 1.72 3.58 8.95
N GLU A 261 2.95 3.62 9.47
CA GLU A 261 3.92 4.67 9.12
C GLU A 261 4.35 4.61 7.66
N TYR A 262 4.50 3.40 7.09
CA TYR A 262 4.76 3.26 5.66
C TYR A 262 3.61 3.84 4.84
N VAL A 263 2.38 3.45 5.16
CA VAL A 263 1.19 3.92 4.44
C VAL A 263 1.08 5.44 4.54
N HIS A 264 1.21 5.99 5.75
CA HIS A 264 1.16 7.45 5.97
C HIS A 264 2.22 8.17 5.14
N THR A 265 3.47 7.76 5.24
CA THR A 265 4.60 8.45 4.57
C THR A 265 4.47 8.39 3.07
N VAL A 266 4.19 7.19 2.51
CA VAL A 266 4.10 7.04 1.06
C VAL A 266 2.91 7.82 0.49
N VAL A 267 1.73 7.70 1.11
CA VAL A 267 0.53 8.45 0.66
C VAL A 267 0.78 9.96 0.72
N SER A 268 1.36 10.48 1.82
CA SER A 268 1.65 11.92 1.95
C SER A 268 2.60 12.41 0.85
N CYS A 269 3.71 11.68 0.59
CA CYS A 269 4.66 12.06 -0.47
C CYS A 269 4.00 12.10 -1.85
N TYR A 270 3.24 11.05 -2.23
CA TYR A 270 2.57 11.03 -3.54
C TYR A 270 1.43 12.04 -3.64
N ARG A 271 0.73 12.34 -2.56
CA ARG A 271 -0.27 13.41 -2.53
C ARG A 271 0.36 14.79 -2.80
N GLU A 272 1.47 15.09 -2.12
CA GLU A 272 2.22 16.33 -2.33
C GLU A 272 2.76 16.42 -3.77
N ALA A 273 3.32 15.32 -4.29
CA ALA A 273 3.85 15.27 -5.64
C ALA A 273 2.76 15.45 -6.71
N LEU A 274 1.62 14.76 -6.58
CA LEU A 274 0.51 14.89 -7.53
C LEU A 274 -0.19 16.24 -7.43
N ALA A 275 -0.23 16.88 -6.25
CA ALA A 275 -0.67 18.26 -6.12
C ALA A 275 0.27 19.20 -6.88
N ALA A 276 1.58 19.02 -6.76
CA ALA A 276 2.56 19.80 -7.50
C ALA A 276 2.47 19.59 -9.04
N VAL A 277 2.12 18.38 -9.49
CA VAL A 277 1.83 18.12 -10.91
C VAL A 277 0.59 18.91 -11.35
N ALA A 278 -0.49 18.87 -10.56
CA ALA A 278 -1.72 19.58 -10.88
C ALA A 278 -1.56 21.11 -10.89
N ASP A 279 -0.71 21.64 -10.00
CA ASP A 279 -0.42 23.07 -9.89
C ASP A 279 0.70 23.55 -10.85
N GLY A 280 1.32 22.63 -11.61
CA GLY A 280 2.42 22.95 -12.51
C GLY A 280 3.74 23.30 -11.81
N THR A 281 3.89 22.96 -10.54
CA THR A 281 5.10 23.25 -9.71
C THR A 281 5.97 22.00 -9.49
N PHE A 282 5.69 20.90 -10.17
CA PHE A 282 6.50 19.69 -10.10
C PHE A 282 7.87 19.90 -10.75
N GLY A 283 8.93 19.34 -10.16
CA GLY A 283 10.30 19.41 -10.69
C GLY A 283 11.26 20.21 -9.81
N ASP A 284 10.79 20.77 -8.69
CA ASP A 284 11.66 21.38 -7.69
C ASP A 284 12.58 20.33 -7.04
N GLU A 285 13.90 20.51 -7.19
CA GLU A 285 14.90 19.51 -6.76
C GLU A 285 14.92 19.31 -5.25
N GLU A 286 14.72 20.36 -4.45
CA GLU A 286 14.70 20.27 -2.98
C GLU A 286 13.48 19.48 -2.50
N ARG A 287 12.33 19.72 -3.09
CA ARG A 287 11.10 18.96 -2.81
C ARG A 287 11.24 17.49 -3.21
N LEU A 288 11.81 17.21 -4.39
CA LEU A 288 12.09 15.85 -4.85
C LEU A 288 13.02 15.12 -3.89
N ALA A 289 14.13 15.75 -3.48
CA ALA A 289 15.07 15.20 -2.50
C ALA A 289 14.40 14.98 -1.13
N GLY A 290 13.51 15.88 -0.71
CA GLY A 290 12.73 15.76 0.52
C GLY A 290 11.76 14.56 0.49
N TRP A 291 11.04 14.34 -0.62
CA TRP A 291 10.21 13.15 -0.79
C TRP A 291 11.04 11.87 -0.82
N ASP A 292 12.16 11.87 -1.52
CA ASP A 292 13.06 10.72 -1.61
C ASP A 292 13.60 10.32 -0.23
N ALA A 293 14.02 11.28 0.58
CA ALA A 293 14.48 11.04 1.94
C ALA A 293 13.38 10.44 2.83
N ARG A 294 12.16 10.99 2.75
CA ARG A 294 10.99 10.46 3.48
C ARG A 294 10.63 9.05 3.03
N LEU A 295 10.61 8.75 1.74
CA LEU A 295 10.34 7.42 1.22
C LEU A 295 11.44 6.42 1.63
N ALA A 296 12.70 6.86 1.69
CA ALA A 296 13.81 6.03 2.16
C ALA A 296 13.76 5.73 3.66
N SER A 297 13.08 6.57 4.47
CA SER A 297 13.00 6.38 5.92
C SER A 297 12.08 5.23 6.35
N VAL A 298 11.15 4.82 5.50
CA VAL A 298 10.23 3.70 5.76
C VAL A 298 10.66 2.43 5.02
N PHE A 299 10.04 1.32 5.33
CA PHE A 299 10.40 0.02 4.75
C PHE A 299 10.49 0.07 3.21
N ASN A 300 11.64 -0.32 2.68
CA ASN A 300 11.87 -0.53 1.25
C ASN A 300 12.95 -1.61 1.03
N ARG A 301 13.15 -2.04 -0.22
CA ARG A 301 14.20 -3.00 -0.64
C ARG A 301 15.18 -2.39 -1.62
N GLY A 302 15.47 -1.10 -1.47
CA GLY A 302 16.04 -0.29 -2.53
C GLY A 302 14.97 0.06 -3.56
N PHE A 303 15.23 1.04 -4.39
CA PHE A 303 14.26 1.58 -5.33
C PHE A 303 14.74 1.47 -6.77
N TRP A 304 13.80 1.35 -7.71
CA TRP A 304 13.98 1.48 -9.14
C TRP A 304 12.69 1.97 -9.82
N ASP A 305 12.79 2.34 -11.08
CA ASP A 305 11.69 2.89 -11.88
C ASP A 305 10.78 1.83 -12.53
N GLY A 306 11.02 0.57 -12.28
CA GLY A 306 10.31 -0.51 -12.97
C GLY A 306 10.66 -0.52 -14.46
N TYR A 307 9.68 -0.92 -15.26
CA TYR A 307 9.80 -0.92 -16.74
C TYR A 307 9.25 0.36 -17.37
N TYR A 308 8.72 1.28 -16.56
CA TYR A 308 7.96 2.45 -17.03
C TYR A 308 8.76 3.40 -17.91
N LEU A 309 10.08 3.51 -17.69
CA LEU A 309 10.99 4.34 -18.49
C LEU A 309 11.65 3.58 -19.65
N GLY A 310 11.14 2.39 -20.01
CA GLY A 310 11.62 1.60 -21.15
C GLY A 310 12.81 0.68 -20.84
N ARG A 311 13.16 0.44 -19.58
CA ARG A 311 14.16 -0.55 -19.20
C ARG A 311 13.72 -1.96 -19.57
N ARG A 312 14.66 -2.79 -20.00
CA ARG A 312 14.42 -4.19 -20.38
C ARG A 312 14.87 -5.20 -19.33
N LEU A 313 15.78 -4.80 -18.45
CA LEU A 313 16.32 -5.63 -17.38
C LEU A 313 15.85 -5.11 -16.02
N GLY A 314 15.43 -6.02 -15.15
CA GLY A 314 15.03 -5.70 -13.78
C GLY A 314 16.22 -5.34 -12.87
N GLU A 315 15.93 -4.65 -11.77
CA GLU A 315 16.89 -4.38 -10.71
C GLU A 315 16.53 -5.18 -9.45
N TRP A 316 17.55 -5.70 -8.79
CA TRP A 316 17.42 -6.63 -7.68
C TRP A 316 17.85 -6.00 -6.36
N SER A 317 17.21 -6.43 -5.27
CA SER A 317 17.57 -5.97 -3.92
C SER A 317 18.94 -6.49 -3.49
N GLU A 318 19.75 -5.62 -2.94
CA GLU A 318 21.10 -5.96 -2.44
C GLU A 318 21.10 -6.53 -1.02
N LYS A 319 19.99 -6.37 -0.29
CA LYS A 319 19.88 -6.78 1.12
C LYS A 319 18.62 -7.61 1.35
N TYR A 320 18.74 -8.57 2.29
CA TYR A 320 17.59 -9.21 2.87
C TYR A 320 16.87 -8.24 3.84
N GLY A 321 15.55 -8.16 3.76
CA GLY A 321 14.77 -7.34 4.67
C GLY A 321 14.58 -5.90 4.21
N SER A 322 14.77 -4.94 5.11
CA SER A 322 14.53 -3.52 4.87
C SER A 322 15.81 -2.75 4.61
N SER A 323 15.80 -1.88 3.63
CA SER A 323 16.83 -0.86 3.36
C SER A 323 16.44 0.51 3.92
N ALA A 324 15.45 0.58 4.80
CA ALA A 324 15.03 1.84 5.43
C ALA A 324 16.18 2.50 6.18
N THR A 325 16.25 3.83 6.12
CA THR A 325 17.26 4.61 6.82
C THR A 325 16.95 4.82 8.30
N GLU A 326 15.69 4.54 8.70
CA GLU A 326 15.24 4.64 10.08
C GLU A 326 14.58 3.33 10.54
N LYS A 327 14.66 3.07 11.84
CA LYS A 327 13.90 2.00 12.51
C LYS A 327 13.12 2.57 13.69
N LYS A 328 11.96 1.96 13.97
CA LYS A 328 11.17 2.28 15.15
C LYS A 328 11.49 1.32 16.28
N VAL A 329 11.78 1.86 17.47
CA VAL A 329 12.03 1.13 18.69
C VAL A 329 10.85 1.34 19.62
N TYR A 330 10.25 0.25 20.08
CA TYR A 330 9.12 0.31 21.01
C TYR A 330 9.56 0.89 22.36
N VAL A 331 8.79 1.84 22.86
CA VAL A 331 9.06 2.52 24.15
C VAL A 331 7.93 2.31 25.15
N GLY A 332 6.67 2.34 24.69
CA GLY A 332 5.55 2.24 25.61
C GLY A 332 4.19 2.40 24.95
N LYS A 333 3.19 2.75 25.72
CA LYS A 333 1.81 2.89 25.27
C LYS A 333 1.12 4.11 25.85
N GLY A 334 0.14 4.62 25.14
CA GLY A 334 -0.76 5.68 25.59
C GLY A 334 -1.61 5.22 26.78
N ILE A 335 -1.80 6.11 27.74
CA ILE A 335 -2.71 5.94 28.88
C ILE A 335 -3.92 6.84 28.66
N LYS A 336 -3.69 8.14 28.47
CA LYS A 336 -4.74 9.15 28.43
C LYS A 336 -4.33 10.37 27.59
N TYR A 337 -5.31 11.07 27.10
CA TYR A 337 -5.13 12.36 26.43
C TYR A 337 -5.88 13.46 27.18
N PHE A 338 -5.19 14.53 27.46
CA PHE A 338 -5.72 15.73 28.11
C PHE A 338 -6.00 16.81 27.05
N SER A 339 -7.21 16.80 26.51
CA SER A 339 -7.58 17.60 25.33
C SER A 339 -7.44 19.12 25.54
N ARG A 340 -7.65 19.62 26.78
CA ARG A 340 -7.50 21.05 27.06
C ARG A 340 -6.05 21.53 27.07
N LEU A 341 -5.11 20.59 27.33
CA LEU A 341 -3.68 20.86 27.43
C LEU A 341 -2.93 20.47 26.15
N GLY A 342 -3.52 19.69 25.27
CA GLY A 342 -2.82 19.11 24.12
C GLY A 342 -1.71 18.13 24.54
N VAL A 343 -1.94 17.36 25.61
CA VAL A 343 -0.92 16.49 26.23
C VAL A 343 -1.40 15.04 26.24
N GLY A 344 -0.51 14.14 25.85
CA GLY A 344 -0.68 12.69 25.96
C GLY A 344 0.12 12.13 27.14
N GLU A 345 -0.50 11.28 27.94
CA GLU A 345 0.17 10.51 28.98
C GLU A 345 0.52 9.13 28.43
N PHE A 346 1.78 8.74 28.64
CA PHE A 346 2.33 7.48 28.15
C PHE A 346 3.03 6.71 29.28
N TYR A 347 2.84 5.40 29.29
CA TYR A 347 3.57 4.50 30.18
C TYR A 347 4.78 3.93 29.45
N ILE A 348 5.97 4.12 30.01
CA ILE A 348 7.24 3.64 29.44
C ILE A 348 7.44 2.18 29.84
N GLU A 349 7.34 1.27 28.88
CA GLU A 349 7.43 -0.18 29.07
C GLU A 349 8.81 -0.75 28.74
N ALA A 350 9.56 -0.06 27.88
CA ALA A 350 10.87 -0.52 27.42
C ALA A 350 11.81 0.65 27.14
N GLY A 351 13.09 0.44 27.43
CA GLY A 351 14.13 1.45 27.19
C GLY A 351 13.92 2.73 27.98
N GLU A 352 14.21 3.85 27.35
CA GLU A 352 14.06 5.20 27.88
C GLU A 352 13.61 6.18 26.81
N LEU A 353 13.05 7.29 27.24
CA LEU A 353 12.68 8.42 26.38
C LEU A 353 13.48 9.65 26.83
N GLN A 354 14.06 10.37 25.87
CA GLN A 354 14.81 11.59 26.11
C GLN A 354 14.13 12.77 25.42
N ARG A 355 14.29 13.96 26.00
CA ARG A 355 13.87 15.19 25.36
C ARG A 355 14.58 15.37 24.02
N GLY A 356 13.84 15.74 23.00
CA GLY A 356 14.33 15.85 21.62
C GLY A 356 14.19 14.56 20.81
N ASP A 357 13.85 13.42 21.42
CA ASP A 357 13.62 12.17 20.69
C ASP A 357 12.49 12.34 19.66
N ARG A 358 12.73 11.84 18.45
CA ARG A 358 11.69 11.74 17.41
C ARG A 358 10.81 10.53 17.70
N LEU A 359 9.50 10.75 17.74
CA LEU A 359 8.53 9.77 18.19
C LEU A 359 7.51 9.44 17.10
N LEU A 360 6.95 8.25 17.21
CA LEU A 360 5.86 7.77 16.40
C LEU A 360 4.82 7.10 17.29
N VAL A 361 3.58 7.57 17.24
CA VAL A 361 2.44 6.92 17.90
C VAL A 361 1.61 6.18 16.86
N ILE A 362 1.32 4.91 17.12
CA ILE A 362 0.51 4.07 16.23
C ILE A 362 -0.68 3.49 17.00
N GLY A 363 -1.88 3.67 16.45
CA GLY A 363 -3.11 3.08 16.99
C GLY A 363 -4.21 2.92 15.96
N PRO A 364 -5.23 2.09 16.24
CA PRO A 364 -6.29 1.72 15.28
C PRO A 364 -7.07 2.90 14.71
N THR A 365 -7.22 3.97 15.47
CA THR A 365 -7.90 5.20 15.05
C THR A 365 -6.95 6.39 14.97
N THR A 366 -5.79 6.32 15.62
CA THR A 366 -4.73 7.31 15.57
C THR A 366 -3.95 7.20 14.25
N GLY A 367 -3.90 6.02 13.66
CA GLY A 367 -3.08 5.78 12.48
C GLY A 367 -1.60 5.85 12.81
N ALA A 368 -0.88 6.75 12.16
CA ALA A 368 0.52 7.07 12.44
C ALA A 368 0.64 8.57 12.73
N LEU A 369 1.12 8.90 13.93
CA LEU A 369 1.31 10.28 14.39
C LEU A 369 2.79 10.50 14.72
N TYR A 370 3.43 11.38 13.95
CA TYR A 370 4.82 11.78 14.15
C TYR A 370 4.89 13.02 15.03
N LEU A 371 5.81 13.00 16.01
CA LEU A 371 6.05 14.14 16.91
C LEU A 371 7.50 14.08 17.43
N THR A 372 7.87 15.13 18.15
CA THR A 372 9.14 15.22 18.90
C THR A 372 8.82 15.35 20.37
N ALA A 373 9.55 14.67 21.24
CA ALA A 373 9.47 14.85 22.70
C ALA A 373 10.07 16.21 23.07
N SER A 374 9.38 17.30 22.72
CA SER A 374 9.86 18.66 22.99
C SER A 374 9.98 18.94 24.48
N GLU A 375 9.12 18.33 25.26
CA GLU A 375 9.06 18.41 26.70
C GLU A 375 8.54 17.09 27.27
N ILE A 376 9.08 16.67 28.42
CA ILE A 376 8.66 15.46 29.13
C ILE A 376 8.38 15.85 30.57
N HIS A 377 7.18 15.51 31.08
CA HIS A 377 6.82 15.73 32.47
C HIS A 377 6.65 14.42 33.20
N PHE A 378 7.27 14.32 34.38
CA PHE A 378 7.11 13.22 35.32
C PHE A 378 6.95 13.80 36.72
N ASP A 379 6.02 13.24 37.49
CA ASP A 379 5.76 13.63 38.89
C ASP A 379 5.61 15.14 39.10
N ASN A 380 4.80 15.79 38.23
CA ASN A 380 4.48 17.21 38.19
C ASN A 380 5.63 18.19 37.84
N GLY A 381 6.76 17.68 37.33
CA GLY A 381 7.87 18.48 36.90
C GLY A 381 8.44 18.09 35.53
N PRO A 382 9.11 19.03 34.83
CA PRO A 382 9.82 18.72 33.62
C PRO A 382 11.06 17.84 33.93
N VAL A 383 11.32 16.87 33.05
CA VAL A 383 12.49 16.00 33.13
C VAL A 383 13.15 15.88 31.76
N GLU A 384 14.46 15.73 31.73
CA GLU A 384 15.20 15.52 30.49
C GLU A 384 15.08 14.05 29.99
N ARG A 385 14.76 13.12 30.90
CA ARG A 385 14.71 11.70 30.58
C ARG A 385 13.60 10.99 31.40
N ALA A 386 12.89 10.09 30.74
CA ALA A 386 11.94 9.18 31.34
C ALA A 386 12.43 7.74 31.25
N LEU A 387 12.28 6.96 32.31
CA LEU A 387 12.77 5.60 32.42
C LEU A 387 11.62 4.59 32.36
N LYS A 388 11.95 3.35 32.07
CA LYS A 388 11.02 2.22 32.19
C LYS A 388 10.30 2.22 33.54
N GLY A 389 8.97 2.02 33.51
CA GLY A 389 8.11 1.99 34.69
C GLY A 389 7.49 3.35 35.03
N GLN A 390 7.88 4.42 34.38
CA GLN A 390 7.33 5.76 34.61
C GLN A 390 6.12 6.04 33.69
N ALA A 391 5.13 6.77 34.22
CA ALA A 391 4.07 7.36 33.44
C ALA A 391 4.42 8.85 33.22
N VAL A 392 4.56 9.25 31.98
CA VAL A 392 5.03 10.59 31.59
C VAL A 392 4.06 11.30 30.67
N SER A 393 4.03 12.59 30.74
CA SER A 393 3.22 13.44 29.88
C SER A 393 4.09 14.14 28.84
N ILE A 394 3.62 14.15 27.57
CA ILE A 394 4.29 14.74 26.43
C ILE A 394 3.28 15.57 25.65
N PRO A 395 3.62 16.80 25.17
CA PRO A 395 2.78 17.53 24.23
C PRO A 395 2.53 16.70 22.96
N VAL A 396 1.27 16.55 22.55
CA VAL A 396 0.89 15.86 21.34
C VAL A 396 -0.10 16.70 20.53
N PRO A 397 0.06 16.82 19.19
CA PRO A 397 -0.77 17.69 18.37
C PRO A 397 -2.19 17.18 18.16
N GLU A 398 -2.41 15.89 18.38
CA GLU A 398 -3.68 15.22 18.16
C GLU A 398 -4.03 14.26 19.29
N LYS A 399 -5.31 13.90 19.38
CA LYS A 399 -5.81 12.97 20.37
C LYS A 399 -5.20 11.56 20.18
N ILE A 400 -4.45 11.11 21.17
CA ILE A 400 -4.06 9.71 21.34
C ILE A 400 -5.12 8.95 22.17
N ARG A 401 -5.06 7.63 22.09
CA ARG A 401 -6.00 6.74 22.82
C ARG A 401 -5.26 5.78 23.74
N PRO A 402 -5.94 5.26 24.77
CA PRO A 402 -5.39 4.17 25.56
C PRO A 402 -4.91 3.02 24.68
N SER A 403 -3.73 2.48 24.98
CA SER A 403 -3.07 1.40 24.23
C SER A 403 -2.50 1.74 22.86
N ASP A 404 -2.58 2.99 22.40
CA ASP A 404 -1.78 3.42 21.24
C ASP A 404 -0.30 3.20 21.56
N LYS A 405 0.44 2.61 20.62
CA LYS A 405 1.84 2.23 20.85
C LYS A 405 2.75 3.42 20.58
N LEU A 406 3.65 3.69 21.50
CA LEU A 406 4.68 4.73 21.40
C LEU A 406 6.01 4.09 20.94
N TYR A 407 6.59 4.64 19.93
CA TYR A 407 7.90 4.26 19.39
C TYR A 407 8.83 5.47 19.31
N LYS A 408 10.11 5.21 19.48
CA LYS A 408 11.20 6.13 19.16
C LYS A 408 11.73 5.81 17.77
N LEU A 409 11.95 6.83 16.95
CA LEU A 409 12.58 6.71 15.65
C LEU A 409 14.08 6.94 15.78
N VAL A 410 14.86 5.96 15.34
CA VAL A 410 16.31 6.02 15.39
C VAL A 410 16.89 5.63 14.02
N PRO A 411 18.11 6.09 13.68
CA PRO A 411 18.80 5.61 12.49
C PRO A 411 18.84 4.09 12.43
N ALA A 412 18.62 3.52 11.27
CA ALA A 412 18.80 2.08 11.09
C ALA A 412 20.30 1.73 11.10
N ASP A 413 20.65 0.57 11.64
CA ASP A 413 22.03 0.06 11.57
C ASP A 413 22.34 -0.19 10.07
N ARG A 414 23.49 0.32 9.61
CA ARG A 414 23.95 0.20 8.22
C ARG A 414 24.57 -1.17 7.96
#